data_e1e683a13f3cf1dab652214cbc8562d9
#
_entry.id   e1e683a13f3cf1dab652214cbc8562d9
#
_cell.length_a   1.000
_cell.length_b   1.000
_cell.length_c   1.000
_cell.angle_alpha   90.00
_cell.angle_beta   90.00
_cell.angle_gamma   90.00
#
_symmetry.space_group_name_H-M   'P 1'
#
loop_
_entity.id
_entity.type
_entity.pdbx_description
1 polymer ?
#
loop_
_entity_poly.entity_id
_entity_poly.type
_entity_poly.pdbx_seq_one_letter_code
_entity_poly.pdbx_strand_id
1 'polypeptide(L)'
;MQGSARSDAARSVAARPDGARSVAARSGAARSDGARSVAARSVAARAGEFEDLRPLLFSIAYRILGSVSEAEDAVQDTWLRYEAAGTSPASPKAYLSAAVTRVSIDVLRSARFRREEYVGEWLPEPLLADPYDDPARSAELADSVSTAALLLLERLSPLERAVFVLREVFGFGFPEVASAVGRSEAACRQLAVRARRHMDEGRPRFEADRRERERLAGRFFDALREGDVEALRDVLAADVQVVGDGGGKTPQFARAISGVENVTRLLATTFPWFFRIDVTVESHEINGQPGMIFRDRDRKVLNVWTLDVLDGRIQMINSVSNPDKLGHLGPVGDAWAVYREWNAARRP
;
A
#
# COMPACT_ATOMS: atom_id res chain seq x y z
N MET A 1 17.94 16.55 -103.87
CA MET A 1 16.64 16.71 -104.54
C MET A 1 15.61 16.77 -103.40
N GLN A 2 15.14 17.96 -103.17
CA GLN A 2 13.74 18.38 -103.28
C GLN A 2 12.81 17.61 -102.28
N GLY A 3 12.02 18.17 -101.42
CA GLY A 3 11.53 19.53 -101.28
C GLY A 3 10.55 19.49 -100.17
N SER A 4 10.51 20.52 -99.41
CA SER A 4 9.39 21.43 -99.15
C SER A 4 8.03 20.83 -98.80
N ALA A 5 7.48 21.13 -97.65
CA ALA A 5 6.44 22.15 -97.50
C ALA A 5 5.84 22.20 -96.07
N ARG A 6 5.68 23.41 -95.68
CA ARG A 6 4.97 24.00 -94.48
C ARG A 6 3.51 23.56 -94.37
N SER A 7 3.01 23.54 -93.14
CA SER A 7 1.78 24.28 -92.73
C SER A 7 1.54 24.01 -91.27
N ASP A 8 1.64 24.89 -90.41
CA ASP A 8 0.77 25.85 -89.68
C ASP A 8 -0.41 25.28 -88.92
N ALA A 9 -0.43 25.75 -87.69
CA ALA A 9 -1.56 26.07 -86.78
C ALA A 9 -2.33 24.95 -86.02
N ALA A 10 -2.23 24.91 -84.74
CA ALA A 10 -3.28 25.45 -83.90
C ALA A 10 -2.92 25.25 -82.38
N ARG A 11 -2.85 26.37 -81.67
CA ARG A 11 -2.80 26.42 -80.20
C ARG A 11 -4.11 25.87 -79.63
N SER A 12 -4.05 24.86 -78.73
CA SER A 12 -5.14 24.58 -77.79
C SER A 12 -4.57 24.61 -76.40
N VAL A 13 -5.01 25.59 -75.62
CA VAL A 13 -4.74 25.78 -74.23
C VAL A 13 -5.63 24.80 -73.46
N ALA A 14 -5.06 23.73 -72.90
CA ALA A 14 -5.74 22.87 -71.97
C ALA A 14 -5.44 23.36 -70.58
N ALA A 15 -6.46 23.92 -69.92
CA ALA A 15 -6.48 24.28 -68.46
C ALA A 15 -6.27 23.04 -67.58
N ARG A 16 -5.29 23.10 -66.73
CA ARG A 16 -5.09 22.11 -65.67
C ARG A 16 -6.13 22.33 -64.57
N PRO A 17 -6.76 21.27 -64.05
CA PRO A 17 -7.58 21.37 -62.83
C PRO A 17 -6.70 21.22 -61.58
N ASP A 18 -6.13 22.30 -61.04
CA ASP A 18 -5.39 22.34 -59.77
C ASP A 18 -6.29 22.33 -58.53
N GLY A 19 -7.63 22.22 -58.71
CA GLY A 19 -8.59 22.25 -57.57
C GLY A 19 -8.80 20.93 -56.86
N ALA A 20 -8.57 19.79 -57.49
CA ALA A 20 -8.94 18.48 -56.93
C ALA A 20 -7.92 17.90 -55.93
N ARG A 21 -6.63 18.24 -56.05
CA ARG A 21 -5.59 17.78 -55.08
C ARG A 21 -5.59 18.53 -53.77
N SER A 22 -6.00 19.78 -53.74
CA SER A 22 -6.03 20.60 -52.52
C SER A 22 -7.20 20.25 -51.60
N VAL A 23 -8.33 19.80 -52.15
CA VAL A 23 -9.52 19.41 -51.36
C VAL A 23 -9.31 18.03 -50.70
N ALA A 24 -8.69 17.07 -51.42
CA ALA A 24 -8.39 15.74 -50.87
C ALA A 24 -7.33 15.80 -49.75
N ALA A 25 -6.32 16.65 -49.86
CA ALA A 25 -5.31 16.85 -48.82
C ALA A 25 -5.89 17.51 -47.54
N ARG A 26 -6.78 18.49 -47.70
CA ARG A 26 -7.46 19.16 -46.59
C ARG A 26 -8.47 18.23 -45.88
N SER A 27 -9.18 17.37 -46.60
CA SER A 27 -10.10 16.41 -46.03
C SER A 27 -9.38 15.26 -45.31
N GLY A 28 -8.19 14.86 -45.75
CA GLY A 28 -7.33 13.88 -45.10
C GLY A 28 -6.75 14.42 -43.77
N ALA A 29 -6.27 15.67 -43.76
CA ALA A 29 -5.74 16.33 -42.55
C ALA A 29 -6.85 16.56 -41.52
N ALA A 30 -8.03 17.01 -41.92
CA ALA A 30 -9.16 17.21 -40.99
C ALA A 30 -9.67 15.89 -40.38
N ARG A 31 -9.65 14.77 -41.12
CA ARG A 31 -9.99 13.44 -40.62
C ARG A 31 -8.91 12.92 -39.66
N SER A 32 -7.63 13.13 -39.94
CA SER A 32 -6.54 12.75 -39.04
C SER A 32 -6.53 13.55 -37.76
N ASP A 33 -6.85 14.83 -37.78
CA ASP A 33 -6.97 15.68 -36.59
C ASP A 33 -8.21 15.34 -35.77
N GLY A 34 -9.33 15.02 -36.40
CA GLY A 34 -10.52 14.51 -35.73
C GLY A 34 -10.27 13.17 -35.06
N ALA A 35 -9.62 12.22 -35.71
CA ALA A 35 -9.27 10.93 -35.14
C ALA A 35 -8.28 11.06 -33.99
N ARG A 36 -7.26 11.91 -34.10
CA ARG A 36 -6.32 12.22 -33.00
C ARG A 36 -7.02 12.87 -31.81
N SER A 37 -7.95 13.79 -32.04
CA SER A 37 -8.74 14.44 -30.97
C SER A 37 -9.68 13.46 -30.27
N VAL A 38 -10.29 12.49 -30.97
CA VAL A 38 -11.12 11.43 -30.38
C VAL A 38 -10.25 10.45 -29.60
N ALA A 39 -9.11 10.03 -30.14
CA ALA A 39 -8.16 9.17 -29.43
C ALA A 39 -7.61 9.85 -28.17
N ALA A 40 -7.21 11.12 -28.23
CA ALA A 40 -6.74 11.88 -27.09
C ALA A 40 -7.82 12.01 -25.99
N ARG A 41 -9.09 12.28 -26.38
CA ARG A 41 -10.21 12.33 -25.42
C ARG A 41 -10.48 10.96 -24.80
N SER A 42 -10.36 9.86 -25.53
CA SER A 42 -10.53 8.51 -24.98
C SER A 42 -9.41 8.13 -24.02
N VAL A 43 -8.18 8.57 -24.26
CA VAL A 43 -7.04 8.38 -23.33
C VAL A 43 -7.25 9.20 -22.06
N ALA A 44 -7.64 10.48 -22.18
CA ALA A 44 -7.91 11.33 -21.04
C ALA A 44 -9.08 10.80 -20.18
N ALA A 45 -10.14 10.28 -20.81
CA ALA A 45 -11.26 9.66 -20.09
C ALA A 45 -10.83 8.42 -19.31
N ARG A 46 -10.02 7.52 -19.91
CA ARG A 46 -9.46 6.34 -19.24
C ARG A 46 -8.54 6.70 -18.09
N ALA A 47 -7.72 7.74 -18.26
CA ALA A 47 -6.86 8.22 -17.19
C ALA A 47 -7.70 8.75 -16.01
N GLY A 48 -8.76 9.52 -16.27
CA GLY A 48 -9.70 9.97 -15.23
C GLY A 48 -10.37 8.80 -14.50
N GLU A 49 -10.92 7.83 -15.23
CA GLU A 49 -11.51 6.63 -14.63
C GLU A 49 -10.51 5.82 -13.77
N PHE A 50 -9.25 5.75 -14.19
CA PHE A 50 -8.21 5.08 -13.43
C PHE A 50 -7.87 5.83 -12.14
N GLU A 51 -7.68 7.17 -12.23
CA GLU A 51 -7.38 7.99 -11.06
C GLU A 51 -8.52 7.98 -10.02
N ASP A 52 -9.78 7.97 -10.46
CA ASP A 52 -10.93 7.81 -9.57
C ASP A 52 -10.94 6.46 -8.83
N LEU A 53 -10.41 5.41 -9.46
CA LEU A 53 -10.32 4.07 -8.88
C LEU A 53 -8.99 3.78 -8.17
N ARG A 54 -7.97 4.62 -8.35
CA ARG A 54 -6.63 4.43 -7.79
C ARG A 54 -6.64 4.16 -6.28
N PRO A 55 -7.43 4.90 -5.45
CA PRO A 55 -7.54 4.61 -4.03
C PRO A 55 -7.98 3.18 -3.73
N LEU A 56 -9.00 2.68 -4.43
CA LEU A 56 -9.49 1.31 -4.30
C LEU A 56 -8.42 0.29 -4.72
N LEU A 57 -7.74 0.53 -5.85
CA LEU A 57 -6.72 -0.38 -6.37
C LEU A 57 -5.53 -0.49 -5.40
N PHE A 58 -5.07 0.65 -4.86
CA PHE A 58 -4.03 0.68 -3.83
C PHE A 58 -4.46 -0.09 -2.58
N SER A 59 -5.67 0.15 -2.09
CA SER A 59 -6.20 -0.48 -0.89
C SER A 59 -6.32 -2.01 -1.03
N ILE A 60 -6.69 -2.51 -2.23
CA ILE A 60 -6.69 -3.95 -2.56
C ILE A 60 -5.24 -4.48 -2.55
N ALA A 61 -4.33 -3.82 -3.26
CA ALA A 61 -2.94 -4.25 -3.39
C ALA A 61 -2.22 -4.27 -2.04
N TYR A 62 -2.39 -3.23 -1.23
CA TYR A 62 -1.76 -3.12 0.09
C TYR A 62 -2.20 -4.26 1.03
N ARG A 63 -3.48 -4.63 1.07
CA ARG A 63 -3.95 -5.75 1.89
C ARG A 63 -3.45 -7.11 1.40
N ILE A 64 -3.21 -7.23 0.09
CA ILE A 64 -2.62 -8.45 -0.48
C ILE A 64 -1.12 -8.50 -0.21
N LEU A 65 -0.40 -7.38 -0.29
CA LEU A 65 1.07 -7.33 -0.26
C LEU A 65 1.64 -7.00 1.12
N GLY A 66 0.95 -6.20 1.92
CA GLY A 66 1.45 -5.70 3.21
C GLY A 66 2.62 -4.71 3.08
N SER A 67 2.83 -4.16 1.88
CA SER A 67 3.88 -3.21 1.56
C SER A 67 3.29 -2.07 0.75
N VAL A 68 3.56 -0.83 1.18
CA VAL A 68 3.11 0.39 0.51
C VAL A 68 3.81 0.53 -0.84
N SER A 69 5.12 0.30 -0.86
CA SER A 69 5.93 0.40 -2.07
C SER A 69 5.51 -0.64 -3.12
N GLU A 70 5.37 -1.91 -2.74
CA GLU A 70 4.91 -2.96 -3.67
C GLU A 70 3.44 -2.72 -4.13
N ALA A 71 2.59 -2.11 -3.29
CA ALA A 71 1.22 -1.76 -3.66
C ALA A 71 1.18 -0.63 -4.70
N GLU A 72 1.99 0.42 -4.52
CA GLU A 72 2.12 1.50 -5.50
C GLU A 72 2.65 0.98 -6.84
N ASP A 73 3.67 0.13 -6.82
CA ASP A 73 4.21 -0.51 -8.02
C ASP A 73 3.16 -1.37 -8.73
N ALA A 74 2.36 -2.15 -7.98
CA ALA A 74 1.28 -2.96 -8.54
C ALA A 74 0.18 -2.11 -9.18
N VAL A 75 -0.14 -0.95 -8.60
CA VAL A 75 -1.09 0.01 -9.18
C VAL A 75 -0.53 0.62 -10.46
N GLN A 76 0.74 1.02 -10.45
CA GLN A 76 1.41 1.56 -11.64
C GLN A 76 1.49 0.54 -12.78
N ASP A 77 1.87 -0.70 -12.50
CA ASP A 77 1.86 -1.81 -13.47
C ASP A 77 0.47 -2.05 -14.05
N THR A 78 -0.56 -1.93 -13.22
CA THR A 78 -1.96 -2.07 -13.65
C THR A 78 -2.33 -0.94 -14.62
N TRP A 79 -1.91 0.30 -14.34
CA TRP A 79 -2.11 1.42 -15.26
C TRP A 79 -1.45 1.19 -16.62
N LEU A 80 -0.17 0.83 -16.63
CA LEU A 80 0.59 0.59 -17.86
C LEU A 80 -0.07 -0.50 -18.73
N ARG A 81 -0.55 -1.57 -18.11
CA ARG A 81 -1.26 -2.64 -18.82
C ARG A 81 -2.62 -2.18 -19.36
N TYR A 82 -3.36 -1.37 -18.59
CA TYR A 82 -4.66 -0.83 -18.98
C TYR A 82 -4.52 0.15 -20.17
N GLU A 83 -3.53 1.02 -20.11
CA GLU A 83 -3.22 1.96 -21.19
C GLU A 83 -2.83 1.22 -22.46
N ALA A 84 -1.90 0.26 -22.37
CA ALA A 84 -1.42 -0.53 -23.50
C ALA A 84 -2.51 -1.38 -24.16
N ALA A 85 -3.46 -1.91 -23.40
CA ALA A 85 -4.57 -2.71 -23.90
C ALA A 85 -5.53 -1.89 -24.76
N GLY A 86 -5.64 -0.58 -24.57
CA GLY A 86 -6.49 0.32 -25.33
C GLY A 86 -7.99 -0.01 -25.27
N THR A 87 -8.40 -0.89 -24.33
CA THR A 87 -9.77 -1.37 -24.18
C THR A 87 -10.59 -0.47 -23.24
N SER A 88 -11.89 -0.36 -23.51
CA SER A 88 -12.84 0.26 -22.59
C SER A 88 -13.77 -0.84 -22.07
N PRO A 89 -13.46 -1.41 -20.88
CA PRO A 89 -14.28 -2.47 -20.32
C PRO A 89 -15.66 -1.94 -19.91
N ALA A 90 -16.68 -2.80 -19.94
CA ALA A 90 -18.03 -2.44 -19.52
C ALA A 90 -18.10 -2.04 -18.02
N SER A 91 -17.20 -2.57 -17.19
CA SER A 91 -17.02 -2.18 -15.79
C SER A 91 -15.55 -1.94 -15.51
N PRO A 92 -15.06 -0.67 -15.58
CA PRO A 92 -13.68 -0.32 -15.24
C PRO A 92 -13.29 -0.78 -13.83
N LYS A 93 -14.17 -0.61 -12.84
CA LYS A 93 -13.94 -1.05 -11.46
C LYS A 93 -13.64 -2.55 -11.38
N ALA A 94 -14.48 -3.40 -11.97
CA ALA A 94 -14.29 -4.85 -11.92
C ALA A 94 -13.02 -5.27 -12.68
N TYR A 95 -12.77 -4.67 -13.86
CA TYR A 95 -11.60 -4.97 -14.68
C TYR A 95 -10.27 -4.59 -13.97
N LEU A 96 -10.18 -3.37 -13.47
CA LEU A 96 -8.97 -2.85 -12.83
C LEU A 96 -8.71 -3.54 -11.48
N SER A 97 -9.76 -3.82 -10.69
CA SER A 97 -9.62 -4.59 -9.45
C SER A 97 -9.11 -6.01 -9.72
N ALA A 98 -9.59 -6.66 -10.79
CA ALA A 98 -9.08 -7.95 -11.21
C ALA A 98 -7.62 -7.87 -11.70
N ALA A 99 -7.27 -6.82 -12.43
CA ALA A 99 -5.91 -6.62 -12.95
C ALA A 99 -4.91 -6.41 -11.81
N VAL A 100 -5.18 -5.48 -10.88
CA VAL A 100 -4.30 -5.20 -9.74
C VAL A 100 -4.17 -6.43 -8.84
N THR A 101 -5.24 -7.19 -8.65
CA THR A 101 -5.22 -8.44 -7.87
C THR A 101 -4.27 -9.47 -8.48
N ARG A 102 -4.29 -9.66 -9.81
CA ARG A 102 -3.37 -10.59 -10.49
C ARG A 102 -1.92 -10.14 -10.35
N VAL A 103 -1.65 -8.85 -10.56
CA VAL A 103 -0.32 -8.28 -10.35
C VAL A 103 0.13 -8.55 -8.91
N SER A 104 -0.69 -8.24 -7.93
CA SER A 104 -0.38 -8.44 -6.51
C SER A 104 -0.13 -9.92 -6.16
N ILE A 105 -0.91 -10.86 -6.73
CA ILE A 105 -0.67 -12.30 -6.54
C ILE A 105 0.70 -12.72 -7.08
N ASP A 106 1.10 -12.22 -8.25
CA ASP A 106 2.38 -12.55 -8.87
C ASP A 106 3.55 -11.96 -8.07
N VAL A 107 3.43 -10.70 -7.61
CA VAL A 107 4.39 -10.07 -6.70
C VAL A 107 4.51 -10.86 -5.39
N LEU A 108 3.38 -11.23 -4.77
CA LEU A 108 3.37 -11.97 -3.50
C LEU A 108 4.05 -13.34 -3.62
N ARG A 109 3.88 -14.03 -4.74
CA ARG A 109 4.55 -15.31 -5.00
C ARG A 109 6.07 -15.14 -5.06
N SER A 110 6.58 -14.09 -5.71
CA SER A 110 8.01 -13.78 -5.76
C SER A 110 8.54 -13.25 -4.42
N ALA A 111 7.74 -12.43 -3.71
CA ALA A 111 8.11 -11.88 -2.41
C ALA A 111 8.21 -12.95 -1.32
N ARG A 112 7.44 -14.05 -1.41
CA ARG A 112 7.49 -15.14 -0.44
C ARG A 112 8.88 -15.76 -0.33
N PHE A 113 9.58 -15.97 -1.45
CA PHE A 113 10.96 -16.44 -1.43
C PHE A 113 11.89 -15.44 -0.74
N ARG A 114 11.73 -14.13 -0.97
CA ARG A 114 12.52 -13.10 -0.30
C ARG A 114 12.27 -13.01 1.20
N ARG A 115 11.05 -13.32 1.65
CA ARG A 115 10.67 -13.34 3.08
C ARG A 115 11.21 -14.54 3.84
N GLU A 116 11.46 -15.68 3.17
CA GLU A 116 12.14 -16.84 3.75
C GLU A 116 13.61 -16.54 4.10
N GLU A 117 14.23 -15.56 3.41
CA GLU A 117 15.60 -15.08 3.67
C GLU A 117 15.64 -13.81 4.54
N TYR A 118 14.49 -13.30 4.98
CA TYR A 118 14.39 -12.05 5.72
C TYR A 118 14.99 -12.18 7.11
N VAL A 119 15.80 -11.18 7.50
CA VAL A 119 16.51 -11.18 8.80
C VAL A 119 15.61 -10.58 9.88
N GLY A 120 15.20 -11.38 10.84
CA GLY A 120 14.33 -10.98 11.95
C GLY A 120 12.85 -11.16 11.64
N GLU A 121 12.00 -10.58 12.49
CA GLU A 121 10.54 -10.59 12.31
C GLU A 121 10.16 -9.64 11.17
N TRP A 122 9.27 -10.11 10.31
CA TRP A 122 8.72 -9.28 9.24
C TRP A 122 7.40 -8.65 9.71
N LEU A 123 7.31 -7.32 9.64
CA LEU A 123 6.08 -6.57 9.86
C LEU A 123 5.63 -5.88 8.57
N PRO A 124 4.33 -5.62 8.37
CA PRO A 124 3.84 -4.80 7.26
C PRO A 124 4.45 -3.40 7.27
N GLU A 125 4.55 -2.76 6.11
CA GLU A 125 4.92 -1.34 6.03
C GLU A 125 3.83 -0.48 6.69
N PRO A 126 4.20 0.48 7.54
CA PRO A 126 3.24 1.35 8.21
C PRO A 126 2.45 2.20 7.23
N LEU A 127 1.13 2.26 7.36
CA LEU A 127 0.24 3.09 6.53
C LEU A 127 -0.46 4.13 7.41
N LEU A 128 -0.21 5.44 7.17
CA LEU A 128 -0.81 6.54 7.93
C LEU A 128 -2.30 6.72 7.64
N ALA A 129 -2.70 6.55 6.38
CA ALA A 129 -4.09 6.66 5.96
C ALA A 129 -4.35 5.73 4.79
N ASP A 130 -5.43 4.94 4.87
CA ASP A 130 -5.93 4.23 3.71
C ASP A 130 -6.59 5.25 2.78
N PRO A 131 -6.17 5.38 1.53
CA PRO A 131 -6.75 6.36 0.61
C PRO A 131 -8.17 5.99 0.16
N TYR A 132 -8.61 4.74 0.38
CA TYR A 132 -9.94 4.27 0.01
C TYR A 132 -10.88 4.34 1.21
N ASP A 133 -11.96 5.09 1.04
CA ASP A 133 -13.07 5.17 2.00
C ASP A 133 -14.36 4.67 1.35
N ASP A 134 -15.05 3.79 2.06
CA ASP A 134 -16.41 3.35 1.72
C ASP A 134 -17.26 3.44 2.99
N PRO A 135 -18.13 4.45 3.12
CA PRO A 135 -18.91 4.67 4.34
C PRO A 135 -19.78 3.47 4.73
N ALA A 136 -20.20 2.65 3.76
CA ALA A 136 -20.99 1.44 4.02
C ALA A 136 -20.18 0.30 4.63
N ARG A 137 -18.84 0.34 4.51
CA ARG A 137 -17.91 -0.69 4.95
C ARG A 137 -16.74 -0.15 5.77
N SER A 138 -16.85 1.05 6.28
CA SER A 138 -15.74 1.75 6.95
C SER A 138 -15.14 0.97 8.13
N ALA A 139 -15.97 0.29 8.91
CA ALA A 139 -15.50 -0.52 10.04
C ALA A 139 -14.68 -1.74 9.56
N GLU A 140 -15.21 -2.50 8.58
CA GLU A 140 -14.49 -3.67 8.01
C GLU A 140 -13.20 -3.25 7.32
N LEU A 141 -13.18 -2.10 6.64
CA LEU A 141 -12.00 -1.55 5.99
C LEU A 141 -10.94 -1.16 7.02
N ALA A 142 -11.33 -0.45 8.09
CA ALA A 142 -10.42 -0.03 9.14
C ALA A 142 -9.80 -1.23 9.87
N ASP A 143 -10.61 -2.24 10.22
CA ASP A 143 -10.14 -3.45 10.88
C ASP A 143 -9.17 -4.25 10.00
N SER A 144 -9.47 -4.33 8.70
CA SER A 144 -8.71 -5.14 7.74
C SER A 144 -7.32 -4.59 7.42
N VAL A 145 -7.02 -3.34 7.77
CA VAL A 145 -5.72 -2.70 7.55
C VAL A 145 -4.83 -2.75 8.79
N SER A 146 -5.37 -3.17 9.94
CA SER A 146 -4.59 -3.28 11.18
C SER A 146 -3.38 -4.20 11.02
N THR A 147 -2.30 -3.91 11.76
CA THR A 147 -1.09 -4.74 11.73
C THR A 147 -1.40 -6.20 12.05
N ALA A 148 -2.24 -6.44 13.06
CA ALA A 148 -2.68 -7.79 13.43
C ALA A 148 -3.43 -8.49 12.28
N ALA A 149 -4.37 -7.80 11.60
CA ALA A 149 -5.09 -8.36 10.45
C ALA A 149 -4.14 -8.67 9.28
N LEU A 150 -3.21 -7.76 8.96
CA LEU A 150 -2.23 -7.97 7.91
C LEU A 150 -1.31 -9.17 8.21
N LEU A 151 -0.88 -9.35 9.46
CA LEU A 151 -0.10 -10.52 9.89
C LEU A 151 -0.89 -11.82 9.80
N LEU A 152 -2.20 -11.80 10.08
CA LEU A 152 -3.07 -12.96 9.84
C LEU A 152 -3.20 -13.27 8.34
N LEU A 153 -3.33 -12.25 7.51
CA LEU A 153 -3.35 -12.41 6.05
C LEU A 153 -2.04 -13.03 5.52
N GLU A 154 -0.88 -12.78 6.18
CA GLU A 154 0.39 -13.41 5.82
C GLU A 154 0.39 -14.94 5.95
N ARG A 155 -0.45 -15.50 6.81
CA ARG A 155 -0.60 -16.95 6.99
C ARG A 155 -1.38 -17.62 5.86
N LEU A 156 -2.10 -16.85 5.05
CA LEU A 156 -2.89 -17.36 3.94
C LEU A 156 -2.01 -17.62 2.71
N SER A 157 -2.40 -18.59 1.91
CA SER A 157 -1.82 -18.71 0.56
C SER A 157 -2.18 -17.48 -0.28
N PRO A 158 -1.38 -17.12 -1.31
CA PRO A 158 -1.67 -15.96 -2.16
C PRO A 158 -3.09 -15.92 -2.73
N LEU A 159 -3.65 -17.08 -3.10
CA LEU A 159 -5.01 -17.15 -3.61
C LEU A 159 -6.07 -17.00 -2.51
N GLU A 160 -5.87 -17.59 -1.34
CA GLU A 160 -6.77 -17.43 -0.19
C GLU A 160 -6.80 -15.99 0.26
N ARG A 161 -5.64 -15.31 0.34
CA ARG A 161 -5.53 -13.89 0.67
C ARG A 161 -6.30 -13.03 -0.33
N ALA A 162 -6.05 -13.19 -1.64
CA ALA A 162 -6.73 -12.42 -2.67
C ALA A 162 -8.26 -12.63 -2.64
N VAL A 163 -8.72 -13.87 -2.48
CA VAL A 163 -10.16 -14.18 -2.38
C VAL A 163 -10.75 -13.56 -1.13
N PHE A 164 -10.09 -13.65 0.02
CA PHE A 164 -10.55 -13.04 1.27
C PHE A 164 -10.66 -11.52 1.14
N VAL A 165 -9.61 -10.87 0.67
CA VAL A 165 -9.58 -9.41 0.49
C VAL A 165 -10.70 -8.95 -0.44
N LEU A 166 -10.83 -9.54 -1.63
CA LEU A 166 -11.88 -9.13 -2.56
C LEU A 166 -13.29 -9.40 -2.01
N ARG A 167 -13.52 -10.57 -1.42
CA ARG A 167 -14.86 -10.99 -1.00
C ARG A 167 -15.29 -10.41 0.33
N GLU A 168 -14.46 -10.56 1.37
CA GLU A 168 -14.84 -10.20 2.75
C GLU A 168 -14.59 -8.71 3.01
N VAL A 169 -13.47 -8.16 2.53
CA VAL A 169 -13.14 -6.76 2.78
C VAL A 169 -13.85 -5.83 1.80
N PHE A 170 -13.78 -6.08 0.49
CA PHE A 170 -14.35 -5.18 -0.53
C PHE A 170 -15.72 -5.59 -1.07
N GLY A 171 -16.27 -6.75 -0.67
CA GLY A 171 -17.61 -7.16 -0.99
C GLY A 171 -17.87 -7.56 -2.45
N PHE A 172 -16.83 -7.86 -3.24
CA PHE A 172 -16.99 -8.30 -4.62
C PHE A 172 -17.80 -9.60 -4.72
N GLY A 173 -18.60 -9.74 -5.79
CA GLY A 173 -19.33 -10.96 -6.08
C GLY A 173 -18.41 -12.13 -6.45
N PHE A 174 -18.82 -13.38 -6.19
CA PHE A 174 -18.03 -14.55 -6.58
C PHE A 174 -17.70 -14.61 -8.08
N PRO A 175 -18.57 -14.19 -9.02
CA PRO A 175 -18.21 -14.11 -10.44
C PRO A 175 -17.00 -13.18 -10.69
N GLU A 176 -16.95 -12.00 -10.04
CA GLU A 176 -15.86 -11.04 -10.15
C GLU A 176 -14.58 -11.58 -9.51
N VAL A 177 -14.69 -12.16 -8.30
CA VAL A 177 -13.56 -12.82 -7.61
C VAL A 177 -12.99 -13.95 -8.46
N ALA A 178 -13.84 -14.81 -9.03
CA ALA A 178 -13.44 -15.92 -9.89
C ALA A 178 -12.68 -15.43 -11.13
N SER A 179 -13.17 -14.38 -11.77
CA SER A 179 -12.49 -13.71 -12.88
C SER A 179 -11.13 -13.13 -12.46
N ALA A 180 -11.05 -12.49 -11.30
CA ALA A 180 -9.81 -11.88 -10.80
C ALA A 180 -8.72 -12.92 -10.54
N VAL A 181 -9.05 -14.01 -9.85
CA VAL A 181 -8.04 -15.02 -9.43
C VAL A 181 -7.85 -16.17 -10.44
N GLY A 182 -8.59 -16.19 -11.54
CA GLY A 182 -8.51 -17.22 -12.59
C GLY A 182 -8.92 -18.61 -12.09
N ARG A 183 -10.02 -18.70 -11.32
CA ARG A 183 -10.57 -19.93 -10.76
C ARG A 183 -12.07 -20.00 -10.99
N SER A 184 -12.69 -21.20 -10.80
CA SER A 184 -14.14 -21.32 -10.81
C SER A 184 -14.75 -20.68 -9.56
N GLU A 185 -16.00 -20.25 -9.64
CA GLU A 185 -16.73 -19.71 -8.49
C GLU A 185 -16.80 -20.72 -7.33
N ALA A 186 -17.00 -22.01 -7.64
CA ALA A 186 -17.02 -23.07 -6.63
C ALA A 186 -15.69 -23.16 -5.88
N ALA A 187 -14.55 -23.08 -6.60
CA ALA A 187 -13.23 -23.04 -5.99
C ALA A 187 -13.03 -21.76 -5.14
N CYS A 188 -13.53 -20.60 -5.61
CA CYS A 188 -13.45 -19.36 -4.84
C CYS A 188 -14.27 -19.42 -3.55
N ARG A 189 -15.47 -20.05 -3.56
CA ARG A 189 -16.24 -20.28 -2.32
C ARG A 189 -15.48 -21.14 -1.31
N GLN A 190 -14.80 -22.20 -1.77
CA GLN A 190 -13.97 -23.04 -0.89
C GLN A 190 -12.75 -22.28 -0.34
N LEU A 191 -12.08 -21.47 -1.18
CA LEU A 191 -10.97 -20.62 -0.74
C LEU A 191 -11.43 -19.61 0.33
N ALA A 192 -12.59 -18.96 0.11
CA ALA A 192 -13.16 -18.01 1.06
C ALA A 192 -13.47 -18.65 2.41
N VAL A 193 -14.06 -19.85 2.42
CA VAL A 193 -14.36 -20.59 3.67
C VAL A 193 -13.08 -20.92 4.44
N ARG A 194 -12.02 -21.40 3.75
CA ARG A 194 -10.74 -21.70 4.41
C ARG A 194 -10.06 -20.44 4.93
N ALA A 195 -10.02 -19.38 4.12
CA ALA A 195 -9.43 -18.12 4.52
C ALA A 195 -10.14 -17.53 5.75
N ARG A 196 -11.49 -17.50 5.74
CA ARG A 196 -12.27 -17.03 6.88
C ARG A 196 -11.96 -17.82 8.15
N ARG A 197 -11.91 -19.15 8.08
CA ARG A 197 -11.57 -19.97 9.25
C ARG A 197 -10.19 -19.62 9.81
N HIS A 198 -9.17 -19.47 8.96
CA HIS A 198 -7.83 -19.06 9.41
C HIS A 198 -7.82 -17.66 10.05
N MET A 199 -8.59 -16.72 9.49
CA MET A 199 -8.72 -15.39 10.06
C MET A 199 -9.44 -15.40 11.41
N ASP A 200 -10.53 -16.18 11.55
CA ASP A 200 -11.31 -16.29 12.79
C ASP A 200 -10.52 -16.98 13.92
N GLU A 201 -9.67 -17.98 13.59
CA GLU A 201 -8.80 -18.66 14.56
C GLU A 201 -7.74 -17.73 15.16
N GLY A 202 -7.35 -16.65 14.47
CA GLY A 202 -6.35 -15.70 14.93
C GLY A 202 -6.90 -14.35 15.38
N ARG A 203 -8.20 -14.10 15.19
CA ARG A 203 -8.81 -12.79 15.50
C ARG A 203 -9.05 -12.63 16.99
N PRO A 204 -8.62 -11.51 17.60
CA PRO A 204 -9.02 -11.16 18.96
C PRO A 204 -10.54 -11.09 19.08
N ARG A 205 -11.11 -11.64 20.14
CA ARG A 205 -12.57 -11.76 20.30
C ARG A 205 -13.27 -10.47 20.70
N PHE A 206 -12.54 -9.48 21.19
CA PHE A 206 -13.08 -8.19 21.63
C PHE A 206 -12.13 -7.07 21.20
N GLU A 207 -12.67 -6.08 20.52
CA GLU A 207 -11.95 -4.85 20.18
C GLU A 207 -12.47 -3.71 21.06
N ALA A 208 -11.55 -2.95 21.65
CA ALA A 208 -11.89 -1.73 22.36
C ALA A 208 -12.43 -0.67 21.39
N ASP A 209 -13.37 0.15 21.82
CA ASP A 209 -13.84 1.31 21.08
C ASP A 209 -12.66 2.23 20.71
N ARG A 210 -12.73 2.88 19.54
CA ARG A 210 -11.69 3.80 19.03
C ARG A 210 -11.25 4.83 20.08
N ARG A 211 -12.21 5.46 20.76
CA ARG A 211 -11.91 6.45 21.81
C ARG A 211 -11.19 5.85 23.01
N GLU A 212 -11.50 4.61 23.33
CA GLU A 212 -10.80 3.89 24.40
C GLU A 212 -9.37 3.56 24.00
N ARG A 213 -9.15 3.09 22.78
CA ARG A 213 -7.81 2.86 22.21
C ARG A 213 -6.95 4.14 22.21
N GLU A 214 -7.52 5.26 21.75
CA GLU A 214 -6.83 6.57 21.75
C GLU A 214 -6.47 7.04 23.18
N ARG A 215 -7.37 6.89 24.14
CA ARG A 215 -7.10 7.25 25.55
C ARG A 215 -6.00 6.37 26.15
N LEU A 216 -6.05 5.07 25.89
CA LEU A 216 -5.05 4.13 26.37
C LEU A 216 -3.67 4.44 25.80
N ALA A 217 -3.61 4.71 24.49
CA ALA A 217 -2.38 5.12 23.80
C ALA A 217 -1.82 6.43 24.39
N GLY A 218 -2.68 7.42 24.67
CA GLY A 218 -2.26 8.67 25.32
C GLY A 218 -1.59 8.40 26.67
N ARG A 219 -2.22 7.61 27.54
CA ARG A 219 -1.63 7.19 28.84
C ARG A 219 -0.31 6.46 28.68
N PHE A 220 -0.21 5.57 27.68
CA PHE A 220 1.03 4.85 27.39
C PHE A 220 2.15 5.81 26.96
N PHE A 221 1.85 6.77 26.06
CA PHE A 221 2.84 7.72 25.57
C PHE A 221 3.34 8.67 26.66
N ASP A 222 2.45 9.11 27.55
CA ASP A 222 2.81 9.94 28.69
C ASP A 222 3.72 9.16 29.66
N ALA A 223 3.33 7.95 30.03
CA ALA A 223 4.13 7.08 30.89
C ALA A 223 5.51 6.74 30.27
N LEU A 224 5.56 6.55 28.94
CA LEU A 224 6.80 6.32 28.21
C LEU A 224 7.74 7.53 28.28
N ARG A 225 7.19 8.75 28.13
CA ARG A 225 7.96 10.00 28.17
C ARG A 225 8.52 10.26 29.56
N GLU A 226 7.75 10.00 30.59
CA GLU A 226 8.11 10.21 31.98
C GLU A 226 8.98 9.07 32.54
N GLY A 227 9.01 7.92 31.88
CA GLY A 227 9.68 6.71 32.37
C GLY A 227 8.96 6.11 33.57
N ASP A 228 7.65 6.35 33.68
CA ASP A 228 6.80 5.87 34.78
C ASP A 228 6.50 4.38 34.62
N VAL A 229 7.21 3.57 35.40
CA VAL A 229 7.12 2.09 35.41
C VAL A 229 5.72 1.61 35.78
N GLU A 230 5.10 2.22 36.79
CA GLU A 230 3.79 1.78 37.31
C GLU A 230 2.68 2.15 36.29
N ALA A 231 2.71 3.37 35.75
CA ALA A 231 1.78 3.78 34.72
C ALA A 231 1.90 2.91 33.43
N LEU A 232 3.12 2.52 33.03
CA LEU A 232 3.33 1.57 31.94
C LEU A 232 2.72 0.21 32.25
N ARG A 233 2.92 -0.30 33.48
CA ARG A 233 2.39 -1.59 33.91
C ARG A 233 0.85 -1.63 33.91
N ASP A 234 0.21 -0.52 34.27
CA ASP A 234 -1.25 -0.39 34.30
C ASP A 234 -1.90 -0.47 32.89
N VAL A 235 -1.21 -0.05 31.84
CA VAL A 235 -1.75 -0.02 30.48
C VAL A 235 -1.35 -1.24 29.64
N LEU A 236 -0.33 -1.99 30.07
CA LEU A 236 0.16 -3.18 29.36
C LEU A 236 -0.54 -4.45 29.86
N ALA A 237 -0.75 -5.40 28.96
CA ALA A 237 -1.21 -6.75 29.32
C ALA A 237 -0.11 -7.55 30.01
N ALA A 238 -0.48 -8.52 30.85
CA ALA A 238 0.48 -9.36 31.58
C ALA A 238 1.46 -10.10 30.62
N ASP A 239 0.96 -10.52 29.47
CA ASP A 239 1.67 -11.24 28.42
C ASP A 239 2.05 -10.35 27.20
N VAL A 240 2.03 -9.04 27.38
CA VAL A 240 2.40 -8.06 26.33
C VAL A 240 3.69 -8.43 25.62
N GLN A 241 3.74 -8.19 24.33
CA GLN A 241 4.91 -8.44 23.50
C GLN A 241 5.38 -7.17 22.78
N VAL A 242 6.69 -7.05 22.61
CA VAL A 242 7.31 -6.08 21.69
C VAL A 242 7.98 -6.86 20.57
N VAL A 243 7.57 -6.60 19.36
CA VAL A 243 8.13 -7.21 18.15
C VAL A 243 8.81 -6.14 17.31
N GLY A 244 10.00 -6.42 16.82
CA GLY A 244 10.80 -5.45 16.07
C GLY A 244 11.21 -5.93 14.69
N ASP A 245 10.95 -5.09 13.70
CA ASP A 245 11.37 -5.27 12.31
C ASP A 245 12.45 -4.23 11.95
N GLY A 246 13.69 -4.68 11.93
CA GLY A 246 14.84 -3.89 11.48
C GLY A 246 15.39 -4.35 10.13
N GLY A 247 14.89 -5.47 9.58
CA GLY A 247 15.39 -6.05 8.33
C GLY A 247 16.88 -6.37 8.31
N GLY A 248 17.51 -6.54 9.48
CA GLY A 248 18.96 -6.68 9.62
C GLY A 248 19.76 -5.40 9.37
N LYS A 249 19.09 -4.25 9.15
CA LYS A 249 19.71 -2.96 8.78
C LYS A 249 19.79 -1.96 9.93
N THR A 250 19.04 -2.18 11.00
CA THR A 250 18.97 -1.28 12.17
C THR A 250 19.15 -2.02 13.48
N PRO A 251 19.52 -1.32 14.58
CA PRO A 251 19.59 -1.92 15.90
C PRO A 251 18.17 -2.26 16.37
N GLN A 252 17.78 -3.54 16.26
CA GLN A 252 16.47 -4.02 16.65
C GLN A 252 16.62 -5.34 17.41
N PHE A 253 15.61 -5.72 18.16
CA PHE A 253 15.60 -6.97 18.92
C PHE A 253 15.60 -8.17 17.96
N ALA A 254 16.46 -9.15 18.22
CA ALA A 254 16.52 -10.36 17.41
C ALA A 254 15.31 -11.28 17.62
N ARG A 255 14.58 -11.11 18.72
CA ARG A 255 13.39 -11.88 19.09
C ARG A 255 12.39 -10.97 19.82
N ALA A 256 11.11 -11.36 19.80
CA ALA A 256 10.08 -10.71 20.59
C ALA A 256 10.47 -10.68 22.08
N ILE A 257 10.21 -9.54 22.74
CA ILE A 257 10.34 -9.38 24.18
C ILE A 257 8.95 -9.54 24.76
N SER A 258 8.77 -10.51 25.66
CA SER A 258 7.46 -10.87 26.21
C SER A 258 7.39 -10.67 27.72
N GLY A 259 6.17 -10.37 28.17
CA GLY A 259 5.80 -10.19 29.57
C GLY A 259 5.97 -8.77 30.08
N VAL A 260 4.98 -8.33 30.87
CA VAL A 260 4.88 -6.94 31.34
C VAL A 260 6.14 -6.46 32.06
N GLU A 261 6.77 -7.29 32.90
CA GLU A 261 7.98 -6.92 33.63
C GLU A 261 9.18 -6.63 32.71
N ASN A 262 9.38 -7.46 31.68
CA ASN A 262 10.48 -7.30 30.75
C ASN A 262 10.26 -6.09 29.84
N VAL A 263 9.02 -5.95 29.34
CA VAL A 263 8.65 -4.83 28.44
C VAL A 263 8.72 -3.51 29.21
N THR A 264 8.14 -3.42 30.40
CA THR A 264 8.18 -2.20 31.21
C THR A 264 9.61 -1.77 31.55
N ARG A 265 10.46 -2.73 31.96
CA ARG A 265 11.87 -2.47 32.24
C ARG A 265 12.60 -1.94 30.99
N LEU A 266 12.37 -2.57 29.84
CA LEU A 266 12.94 -2.12 28.57
C LEU A 266 12.54 -0.67 28.26
N LEU A 267 11.23 -0.39 28.31
CA LEU A 267 10.68 0.92 27.96
C LEU A 267 11.19 2.01 28.92
N ALA A 268 11.07 1.81 30.21
CA ALA A 268 11.46 2.78 31.23
C ALA A 268 12.98 3.05 31.24
N THR A 269 13.80 2.06 30.88
CA THR A 269 15.28 2.25 30.84
C THR A 269 15.78 2.82 29.52
N THR A 270 15.02 2.71 28.44
CA THR A 270 15.47 3.08 27.09
C THR A 270 14.99 4.47 26.69
N PHE A 271 13.69 4.74 26.87
CA PHE A 271 13.03 5.89 26.27
C PHE A 271 13.41 7.26 26.88
N PRO A 272 13.61 7.43 28.20
CA PRO A 272 14.04 8.72 28.74
C PRO A 272 15.36 9.21 28.14
N TRP A 273 16.22 8.29 27.68
CA TRP A 273 17.48 8.63 27.06
C TRP A 273 17.34 9.05 25.59
N PHE A 274 16.37 8.49 24.86
CA PHE A 274 16.09 8.93 23.49
C PHE A 274 15.65 10.40 23.46
N PHE A 275 14.82 10.81 24.43
CA PHE A 275 14.41 12.22 24.53
C PHE A 275 15.58 13.17 24.86
N ARG A 276 16.59 12.69 25.56
CA ARG A 276 17.79 13.48 25.90
C ARG A 276 18.73 13.72 24.70
N ILE A 277 18.63 12.93 23.65
CA ILE A 277 19.38 13.07 22.41
C ILE A 277 18.54 13.62 21.27
N ASP A 278 17.51 14.41 21.61
CA ASP A 278 16.62 15.11 20.69
C ASP A 278 15.84 14.19 19.73
N VAL A 279 15.56 12.94 20.11
CA VAL A 279 14.58 12.12 19.42
C VAL A 279 13.19 12.62 19.79
N THR A 280 12.40 12.97 18.78
CA THR A 280 11.03 13.42 18.95
C THR A 280 10.05 12.29 18.62
N VAL A 281 8.86 12.34 19.23
CA VAL A 281 7.79 11.35 19.02
C VAL A 281 6.51 12.07 18.63
N GLU A 282 5.90 11.62 17.55
CA GLU A 282 4.65 12.13 17.02
C GLU A 282 3.59 11.03 17.09
N SER A 283 2.47 11.32 17.74
CA SER A 283 1.33 10.40 17.79
C SER A 283 0.56 10.45 16.47
N HIS A 284 0.27 9.29 15.91
CA HIS A 284 -0.49 9.13 14.67
C HIS A 284 -1.43 7.92 14.75
N GLU A 285 -2.46 7.93 13.92
CA GLU A 285 -3.15 6.71 13.55
C GLU A 285 -2.33 6.02 12.46
N ILE A 286 -1.93 4.77 12.67
CA ILE A 286 -1.11 3.98 11.77
C ILE A 286 -1.78 2.63 11.58
N ASN A 287 -2.08 2.25 10.36
CA ASN A 287 -2.84 1.02 10.07
C ASN A 287 -4.17 0.96 10.86
N GLY A 288 -4.88 2.09 11.01
CA GLY A 288 -6.13 2.18 11.75
C GLY A 288 -5.98 1.95 13.26
N GLN A 289 -4.75 1.90 13.78
CA GLN A 289 -4.43 1.71 15.19
C GLN A 289 -3.67 2.92 15.75
N PRO A 290 -3.75 3.17 17.05
CA PRO A 290 -2.88 4.15 17.69
C PRO A 290 -1.42 3.78 17.49
N GLY A 291 -0.60 4.75 17.12
CA GLY A 291 0.82 4.55 16.89
C GLY A 291 1.63 5.82 17.06
N MET A 292 2.92 5.71 16.82
CA MET A 292 3.85 6.82 16.91
C MET A 292 4.96 6.73 15.87
N ILE A 293 5.43 7.88 15.45
CA ILE A 293 6.62 8.03 14.59
C ILE A 293 7.74 8.66 15.42
N PHE A 294 8.87 7.99 15.46
CA PHE A 294 10.11 8.49 16.06
C PHE A 294 10.94 9.20 15.02
N ARG A 295 11.40 10.42 15.32
CA ARG A 295 12.24 11.19 14.42
C ARG A 295 13.52 11.66 15.14
N ASP A 296 14.61 11.73 14.40
CA ASP A 296 15.84 12.34 14.87
C ASP A 296 15.74 13.88 14.94
N ARG A 297 16.80 14.53 15.38
CA ARG A 297 16.92 16.01 15.46
C ARG A 297 16.72 16.72 14.12
N ASP A 298 17.02 16.04 12.99
CA ASP A 298 16.81 16.53 11.63
C ASP A 298 15.42 16.20 11.07
N ARG A 299 14.50 15.70 11.93
CA ARG A 299 13.13 15.30 11.57
C ARG A 299 13.05 14.09 10.64
N LYS A 300 14.12 13.31 10.51
CA LYS A 300 14.13 12.08 9.71
C LYS A 300 13.51 10.93 10.51
N VAL A 301 12.80 10.06 9.81
CA VAL A 301 12.11 8.92 10.42
C VAL A 301 13.11 7.87 10.87
N LEU A 302 13.01 7.45 12.12
CA LEU A 302 13.86 6.40 12.71
C LEU A 302 13.11 5.10 12.92
N ASN A 303 11.87 5.21 13.38
CA ASN A 303 11.07 4.07 13.79
C ASN A 303 9.58 4.43 13.77
N VAL A 304 8.74 3.43 13.59
CA VAL A 304 7.28 3.56 13.68
C VAL A 304 6.76 2.46 14.59
N TRP A 305 5.91 2.83 15.53
CA TRP A 305 5.24 1.88 16.38
C TRP A 305 3.74 1.87 16.13
N THR A 306 3.14 0.66 16.22
CA THR A 306 1.69 0.47 16.32
C THR A 306 1.36 -0.31 17.57
N LEU A 307 0.20 -0.01 18.18
CA LEU A 307 -0.25 -0.62 19.40
C LEU A 307 -1.49 -1.47 19.13
N ASP A 308 -1.41 -2.78 19.37
CA ASP A 308 -2.58 -3.63 19.32
C ASP A 308 -3.22 -3.67 20.73
N VAL A 309 -4.46 -3.19 20.79
CA VAL A 309 -5.23 -3.06 22.05
C VAL A 309 -6.33 -4.11 22.08
N LEU A 310 -6.39 -4.88 23.16
CA LEU A 310 -7.42 -5.85 23.44
C LEU A 310 -7.80 -5.78 24.92
N ASP A 311 -9.10 -5.83 25.23
CA ASP A 311 -9.64 -5.82 26.59
C ASP A 311 -9.10 -4.64 27.44
N GLY A 312 -8.99 -3.45 26.82
CA GLY A 312 -8.52 -2.24 27.49
C GLY A 312 -7.05 -2.25 27.90
N ARG A 313 -6.23 -3.12 27.30
CA ARG A 313 -4.77 -3.22 27.50
C ARG A 313 -4.01 -3.37 26.21
N ILE A 314 -2.78 -2.89 26.19
CA ILE A 314 -1.86 -3.07 25.06
C ILE A 314 -1.30 -4.48 25.11
N GLN A 315 -1.63 -5.29 24.10
CA GLN A 315 -1.18 -6.68 23.98
C GLN A 315 0.11 -6.79 23.18
N MET A 316 0.28 -5.92 22.17
CA MET A 316 1.44 -5.95 21.31
C MET A 316 1.88 -4.54 20.91
N ILE A 317 3.18 -4.36 20.88
CA ILE A 317 3.86 -3.19 20.35
C ILE A 317 4.67 -3.64 19.14
N ASN A 318 4.24 -3.24 17.95
CA ASN A 318 4.94 -3.54 16.71
C ASN A 318 5.87 -2.37 16.38
N SER A 319 7.15 -2.63 16.17
CA SER A 319 8.20 -1.64 15.97
C SER A 319 8.86 -1.86 14.61
N VAL A 320 8.65 -0.96 13.66
CA VAL A 320 9.25 -1.00 12.33
C VAL A 320 10.33 0.07 12.23
N SER A 321 11.59 -0.36 12.17
CA SER A 321 12.74 0.51 11.98
C SER A 321 13.52 0.22 10.69
N ASN A 322 13.10 -0.79 9.91
CA ASN A 322 13.71 -1.10 8.62
C ASN A 322 13.58 0.09 7.65
N PRO A 323 14.70 0.72 7.22
CA PRO A 323 14.68 1.90 6.37
C PRO A 323 13.97 1.68 5.03
N ASP A 324 13.98 0.47 4.50
CA ASP A 324 13.28 0.14 3.23
C ASP A 324 11.76 0.24 3.36
N LYS A 325 11.23 0.19 4.59
CA LYS A 325 9.79 0.23 4.89
C LYS A 325 9.30 1.60 5.35
N LEU A 326 10.18 2.59 5.44
CA LEU A 326 9.85 3.89 6.04
C LEU A 326 9.95 5.07 5.06
N GLY A 327 10.49 4.84 3.85
CA GLY A 327 10.79 5.91 2.88
C GLY A 327 9.57 6.72 2.44
N HIS A 328 8.37 6.12 2.42
CA HIS A 328 7.11 6.79 2.07
C HIS A 328 6.60 7.75 3.16
N LEU A 329 7.15 7.67 4.40
CA LEU A 329 6.82 8.55 5.53
C LEU A 329 7.72 9.79 5.60
N GLY A 330 8.70 9.90 4.70
CA GLY A 330 9.66 10.99 4.60
C GLY A 330 11.12 10.53 4.62
N PRO A 331 12.07 11.46 4.71
CA PRO A 331 13.48 11.11 4.79
C PRO A 331 13.77 10.21 5.98
N VAL A 332 14.55 9.14 5.77
CA VAL A 332 14.89 8.15 6.81
C VAL A 332 16.24 8.52 7.44
N GLY A 333 16.32 8.43 8.77
CA GLY A 333 17.51 8.72 9.57
C GLY A 333 18.43 7.49 9.72
N ASP A 334 19.63 7.74 10.22
CA ASP A 334 20.59 6.68 10.57
C ASP A 334 20.35 6.16 11.99
N ALA A 335 19.57 5.10 12.12
CA ALA A 335 19.25 4.49 13.40
C ALA A 335 20.50 3.96 14.13
N TRP A 336 21.57 3.55 13.42
CA TRP A 336 22.82 3.16 14.03
C TRP A 336 23.59 4.34 14.61
N ALA A 337 23.56 5.52 13.95
CA ALA A 337 24.16 6.73 14.49
C ALA A 337 23.47 7.15 15.79
N VAL A 338 22.13 7.18 15.80
CA VAL A 338 21.32 7.47 16.99
C VAL A 338 21.59 6.45 18.10
N TYR A 339 21.68 5.16 17.79
CA TYR A 339 22.00 4.13 18.77
C TYR A 339 23.39 4.29 19.40
N ARG A 340 24.41 4.66 18.60
CA ARG A 340 25.76 4.98 19.11
C ARG A 340 25.76 6.17 20.06
N GLU A 341 25.04 7.23 19.70
CA GLU A 341 24.87 8.42 20.54
C GLU A 341 24.13 8.09 21.84
N TRP A 342 23.03 7.33 21.76
CA TRP A 342 22.32 6.83 22.92
C TRP A 342 23.21 6.01 23.87
N ASN A 343 24.03 5.10 23.34
CA ASN A 343 24.97 4.33 24.14
C ASN A 343 26.06 5.22 24.78
N ALA A 344 26.53 6.24 24.09
CA ALA A 344 27.52 7.18 24.62
C ALA A 344 26.92 8.03 25.75
N ALA A 345 25.68 8.49 25.61
CA ALA A 345 24.99 9.30 26.61
C ALA A 345 24.69 8.52 27.93
N ARG A 346 24.67 7.19 27.90
CA ARG A 346 24.43 6.32 29.08
C ARG A 346 25.69 5.95 29.85
N ARG A 347 26.85 6.19 29.27
CA ARG A 347 28.10 5.90 29.98
C ARG A 347 28.30 6.95 31.08
N PRO A 348 28.58 6.52 32.33
CA PRO A 348 28.81 7.44 33.45
C PRO A 348 30.02 8.32 33.25
#